data_010d61f1269209fd861ea5ca30a35add
#
_entry.id   010d61f1269209fd861ea5ca30a35add
#
_cell.length_a   1.000
_cell.length_b   1.000
_cell.length_c   1.000
_cell.angle_alpha   90.00
_cell.angle_beta   90.00
_cell.angle_gamma   90.00
#
_symmetry.space_group_name_H-M   'P 1'
#
loop_
_entity.id
_entity.type
_entity.pdbx_description
1 polymer ?
#
loop_
_entity_poly.entity_id
_entity_poly.type
_entity_poly.pdbx_seq_one_letter_code
_entity_poly.pdbx_strand_id
1 'polypeptide(L)'
;MPTLNEIQDYLARSGDDAFRWEYPIHEFEGGWFTWYDDAKVDALIVLQAYGNNRALLKQAKMMARQLHRPRIRFATQHKGAAMARLFGGRVVAEIIDIEV
;
A
#
# COMPACT_ATOMS: atom_id res chain seq x y z
N MET A 1 13.65 -7.77 4.42
CA MET A 1 12.73 -8.85 4.01
C MET A 1 11.69 -9.07 5.11
N PRO A 2 10.40 -9.05 4.81
CA PRO A 2 9.38 -9.35 5.82
C PRO A 2 9.60 -10.73 6.43
N THR A 3 9.32 -10.86 7.72
CA THR A 3 9.41 -12.15 8.38
C THR A 3 8.22 -13.03 8.00
N LEU A 4 8.39 -14.35 8.14
CA LEU A 4 7.29 -15.28 7.89
C LEU A 4 6.09 -14.99 8.79
N ASN A 5 6.34 -14.64 10.06
CA ASN A 5 5.28 -14.29 11.01
C ASN A 5 4.50 -13.05 10.58
N GLU A 6 5.20 -12.04 10.06
CA GLU A 6 4.56 -10.82 9.54
C GLU A 6 3.69 -11.12 8.33
N ILE A 7 4.18 -11.95 7.41
CA ILE A 7 3.42 -12.35 6.22
C ILE A 7 2.17 -13.13 6.64
N GLN A 8 2.29 -14.06 7.56
CA GLN A 8 1.15 -14.83 8.07
C GLN A 8 0.12 -13.94 8.76
N ASP A 9 0.58 -13.00 9.57
CA ASP A 9 -0.30 -12.04 10.25
C ASP A 9 -1.01 -11.14 9.22
N TYR A 10 -0.29 -10.66 8.21
CA TYR A 10 -0.88 -9.89 7.11
C TYR A 10 -1.99 -10.67 6.41
N LEU A 11 -1.72 -11.91 6.02
CA LEU A 11 -2.71 -12.74 5.31
C LEU A 11 -3.95 -12.99 6.16
N ALA A 12 -3.75 -13.24 7.45
CA ALA A 12 -4.86 -13.47 8.38
C ALA A 12 -5.75 -12.22 8.53
N ARG A 13 -5.15 -11.04 8.57
CA ARG A 13 -5.88 -9.78 8.77
C ARG A 13 -6.52 -9.24 7.50
N SER A 14 -5.81 -9.37 6.37
CA SER A 14 -6.26 -8.80 5.10
C SER A 14 -7.27 -9.65 4.36
N GLY A 15 -7.25 -10.95 4.59
CA GLY A 15 -8.06 -11.90 3.83
C GLY A 15 -7.48 -12.26 2.47
N ASP A 16 -6.27 -11.78 2.14
CA ASP A 16 -5.56 -12.20 0.94
C ASP A 16 -5.21 -13.69 1.02
N ASP A 17 -5.20 -14.36 -0.12
CA ASP A 17 -4.88 -15.79 -0.21
C ASP A 17 -3.38 -16.06 -0.32
N ALA A 18 -2.59 -15.08 -0.79
CA ALA A 18 -1.16 -15.28 -0.95
C ALA A 18 -0.37 -13.98 -0.87
N PHE A 19 0.88 -14.08 -0.45
CA PHE A 19 1.82 -12.98 -0.52
C PHE A 19 2.37 -12.83 -1.93
N ARG A 20 2.49 -11.60 -2.41
CA ARG A 20 2.89 -11.30 -3.80
C ARG A 20 4.39 -11.13 -3.93
N TRP A 21 5.11 -12.23 -4.01
CA TRP A 21 6.57 -12.24 -4.12
C TRP A 21 7.11 -11.64 -5.42
N GLU A 22 6.29 -11.58 -6.46
CA GLU A 22 6.66 -11.08 -7.78
C GLU A 22 6.82 -9.56 -7.84
N TYR A 23 6.36 -8.84 -6.83
CA TYR A 23 6.49 -7.38 -6.76
C TYR A 23 7.59 -6.95 -5.80
N PRO A 24 8.25 -5.80 -6.07
CA PRO A 24 9.24 -5.28 -5.15
C PRO A 24 8.64 -4.96 -3.79
N ILE A 25 9.47 -5.10 -2.76
CA ILE A 25 9.09 -4.88 -1.37
C ILE A 25 9.87 -3.68 -0.86
N HIS A 26 9.17 -2.70 -0.29
CA HIS A 26 9.79 -1.59 0.42
C HIS A 26 9.62 -1.80 1.92
N GLU A 27 10.74 -1.92 2.63
CA GLU A 27 10.75 -2.06 4.07
C GLU A 27 11.10 -0.72 4.72
N PHE A 28 10.49 -0.46 5.88
CA PHE A 28 10.76 0.73 6.67
C PHE A 28 10.58 0.39 8.16
N GLU A 29 11.00 1.27 9.02
CA GLU A 29 10.81 1.08 10.45
C GLU A 29 9.31 1.08 10.77
N GLY A 30 8.80 -0.07 11.19
CA GLY A 30 7.40 -0.27 11.55
C GLY A 30 6.56 -0.97 10.50
N GLY A 31 7.13 -1.36 9.36
CA GLY A 31 6.35 -2.12 8.37
C GLY A 31 7.01 -2.33 7.01
N TRP A 32 6.19 -2.70 6.05
CA TRP A 32 6.61 -2.91 4.67
C TRP A 32 5.41 -2.82 3.74
N PHE A 33 5.67 -2.62 2.44
CA PHE A 33 4.63 -2.75 1.42
C PHE A 33 5.22 -3.27 0.12
N THR A 34 4.38 -3.99 -0.64
CA THR A 34 4.68 -4.37 -2.02
C THR A 34 4.11 -3.31 -2.95
N TRP A 35 4.83 -3.02 -4.04
CA TRP A 35 4.47 -1.89 -4.89
C TRP A 35 4.88 -2.09 -6.34
N TYR A 36 4.33 -1.29 -7.23
CA TYR A 36 4.86 -1.08 -8.57
C TYR A 36 4.50 0.33 -9.05
N ASP A 37 5.27 0.81 -10.03
CA ASP A 37 5.04 2.12 -10.64
C ASP A 37 4.18 1.94 -11.88
N ASP A 38 3.03 2.64 -11.94
CA ASP A 38 2.11 2.54 -13.06
C ASP A 38 2.01 3.88 -13.79
N ALA A 39 2.69 3.96 -14.93
CA ALA A 39 2.71 5.16 -15.75
C ALA A 39 1.36 5.44 -16.42
N LYS A 40 0.53 4.43 -16.66
CA LYS A 40 -0.76 4.59 -17.34
C LYS A 40 -1.76 5.36 -16.49
N VAL A 41 -1.74 5.13 -15.18
CA VAL A 41 -2.63 5.84 -14.25
C VAL A 41 -1.89 6.93 -13.48
N ASP A 42 -0.59 7.11 -13.76
CA ASP A 42 0.27 8.12 -13.16
C ASP A 42 0.26 8.02 -11.62
N ALA A 43 0.47 6.83 -11.12
CA ALA A 43 0.39 6.54 -9.69
C ALA A 43 1.41 5.50 -9.25
N LEU A 44 1.84 5.62 -7.99
CA LEU A 44 2.49 4.54 -7.27
C LEU A 44 1.40 3.59 -6.78
N ILE A 45 1.50 2.33 -7.12
CA ILE A 45 0.53 1.31 -6.71
C ILE A 45 1.06 0.55 -5.51
N VAL A 46 0.32 0.56 -4.42
CA VAL A 46 0.60 -0.26 -3.23
C VAL A 46 -0.39 -1.41 -3.19
N LEU A 47 0.12 -2.62 -3.23
CA LEU A 47 -0.70 -3.83 -3.33
C LEU A 47 -0.98 -4.45 -1.97
N GLN A 48 0.08 -4.69 -1.21
CA GLN A 48 0.00 -5.31 0.11
C GLN A 48 0.81 -4.46 1.07
N ALA A 49 0.30 -4.25 2.26
CA ALA A 49 0.95 -3.38 3.23
C ALA A 49 0.77 -3.92 4.64
N TYR A 50 1.79 -3.73 5.45
CA TYR A 50 1.81 -4.21 6.83
C TYR A 50 2.51 -3.19 7.71
N GLY A 51 1.96 -2.97 8.91
CA GLY A 51 2.59 -2.15 9.92
C GLY A 51 1.83 -0.87 10.24
N ASN A 52 2.54 0.12 10.73
CA ASN A 52 1.98 1.39 11.17
C ASN A 52 1.47 2.22 9.98
N ASN A 53 0.18 2.56 9.98
CA ASN A 53 -0.46 3.26 8.87
C ASN A 53 0.13 4.65 8.60
N ARG A 54 0.51 5.39 9.63
CA ARG A 54 1.10 6.72 9.49
C ARG A 54 2.48 6.63 8.84
N ALA A 55 3.31 5.69 9.28
CA ALA A 55 4.62 5.46 8.72
C ALA A 55 4.50 4.95 7.27
N LEU A 56 3.55 4.05 7.02
CA LEU A 56 3.26 3.53 5.69
C LEU A 56 2.94 4.66 4.71
N LEU A 57 2.01 5.54 5.08
CA LEU A 57 1.61 6.65 4.23
C LEU A 57 2.76 7.60 3.95
N LYS A 58 3.55 7.92 4.97
CA LYS A 58 4.73 8.78 4.83
C LYS A 58 5.74 8.18 3.84
N GLN A 59 6.05 6.89 3.99
CA GLN A 59 7.00 6.20 3.11
C GLN A 59 6.48 6.12 1.68
N ALA A 60 5.20 5.82 1.49
CA ALA A 60 4.60 5.75 0.17
C ALA A 60 4.61 7.12 -0.52
N LYS A 61 4.32 8.21 0.21
CA LYS A 61 4.40 9.57 -0.35
C LYS A 61 5.83 9.94 -0.76
N MET A 62 6.82 9.60 0.06
CA MET A 62 8.22 9.84 -0.29
C MET A 62 8.61 9.11 -1.57
N MET A 63 8.23 7.85 -1.71
CA MET A 63 8.50 7.06 -2.91
C MET A 63 7.79 7.63 -4.14
N ALA A 64 6.52 8.01 -4.01
CA ALA A 64 5.76 8.61 -5.11
C ALA A 64 6.42 9.89 -5.61
N ARG A 65 6.90 10.74 -4.69
CA ARG A 65 7.63 11.97 -5.06
C ARG A 65 8.92 11.66 -5.80
N GLN A 66 9.68 10.65 -5.36
CA GLN A 66 10.90 10.23 -6.04
C GLN A 66 10.63 9.71 -7.45
N LEU A 67 9.48 9.05 -7.65
CA LEU A 67 9.05 8.52 -8.94
C LEU A 67 8.30 9.57 -9.79
N HIS A 68 8.12 10.78 -9.26
CA HIS A 68 7.36 11.86 -9.90
C HIS A 68 5.90 11.47 -10.21
N ARG A 69 5.27 10.75 -9.27
CA ARG A 69 3.85 10.39 -9.36
C ARG A 69 3.01 11.28 -8.45
N PRO A 70 1.90 11.85 -8.98
CA PRO A 70 1.08 12.78 -8.20
C PRO A 70 0.18 12.08 -7.18
N ARG A 71 0.07 10.74 -7.25
CA ARG A 71 -0.82 10.00 -6.35
C ARG A 71 -0.29 8.64 -6.01
N ILE A 72 -0.84 8.09 -4.91
CA ILE A 72 -0.66 6.72 -4.50
C ILE A 72 -2.01 6.04 -4.61
N ARG A 73 -2.04 4.85 -5.22
CA ARG A 73 -3.26 4.04 -5.31
C ARG A 73 -3.08 2.79 -4.47
N PHE A 74 -3.95 2.63 -3.48
CA PHE A 74 -3.99 1.42 -2.67
C PHE A 74 -5.02 0.47 -3.27
N ALA A 75 -4.58 -0.71 -3.69
CA ALA A 75 -5.46 -1.80 -4.05
C ALA A 75 -5.88 -2.50 -2.76
N THR A 76 -7.15 -2.41 -2.41
CA THR A 76 -7.66 -3.01 -1.18
C THR A 76 -8.84 -3.91 -1.49
N GLN A 77 -8.89 -5.05 -0.82
CA GLN A 77 -10.00 -5.99 -0.96
C GLN A 77 -11.09 -5.73 0.08
N HIS A 78 -10.73 -5.11 1.22
CA HIS A 78 -11.63 -4.94 2.35
C HIS A 78 -11.48 -3.55 2.98
N LYS A 79 -12.59 -3.05 3.56
CA LYS A 79 -12.60 -1.83 4.38
C LYS A 79 -12.07 -0.58 3.68
N GLY A 80 -12.32 -0.48 2.38
CA GLY A 80 -11.87 0.66 1.59
C GLY A 80 -12.29 2.00 2.19
N ALA A 81 -13.52 2.12 2.69
CA ALA A 81 -14.01 3.34 3.30
C ALA A 81 -13.24 3.72 4.57
N ALA A 82 -12.87 2.73 5.39
CA ALA A 82 -12.10 2.97 6.60
C ALA A 82 -10.67 3.45 6.28
N MET A 83 -10.03 2.85 5.29
CA MET A 83 -8.71 3.29 4.83
C MET A 83 -8.77 4.69 4.21
N ALA A 84 -9.80 4.98 3.43
CA ALA A 84 -9.97 6.30 2.84
C ALA A 84 -10.10 7.38 3.92
N ARG A 85 -10.86 7.12 4.98
CA ARG A 85 -10.97 8.06 6.11
C ARG A 85 -9.64 8.25 6.84
N LEU A 86 -8.90 7.17 7.07
CA LEU A 86 -7.61 7.21 7.75
C LEU A 86 -6.58 8.03 6.99
N PHE A 87 -6.55 7.90 5.67
CA PHE A 87 -5.52 8.51 4.82
C PHE A 87 -5.98 9.81 4.16
N GLY A 88 -7.22 10.23 4.37
CA GLY A 88 -7.77 11.42 3.74
C GLY A 88 -8.02 11.25 2.24
N GLY A 89 -8.15 10.02 1.79
CA GLY A 89 -8.41 9.70 0.39
C GLY A 89 -9.89 9.48 0.10
N ARG A 90 -10.15 8.93 -1.08
CA ARG A 90 -11.49 8.56 -1.52
C ARG A 90 -11.48 7.12 -2.06
N VAL A 91 -12.61 6.45 -1.95
CA VAL A 91 -12.80 5.12 -2.51
C VAL A 91 -13.20 5.24 -3.98
N VAL A 92 -12.47 4.53 -4.85
CA VAL A 92 -12.81 4.42 -6.28
C VAL A 92 -12.99 2.92 -6.53
N ALA A 93 -14.21 2.43 -6.47
CA ALA A 93 -14.53 1.00 -6.41
C ALA A 93 -13.81 0.35 -5.22
N GLU A 94 -12.95 -0.63 -5.42
CA GLU A 94 -12.14 -1.26 -4.36
C GLU A 94 -10.74 -0.64 -4.27
N ILE A 95 -10.56 0.57 -4.77
CA ILE A 95 -9.28 1.26 -4.88
C ILE A 95 -9.37 2.60 -4.14
N ILE A 96 -8.31 2.94 -3.41
CA ILE A 96 -8.19 4.22 -2.71
C ILE A 96 -7.06 5.00 -3.34
N ASP A 97 -7.37 6.21 -3.83
CA ASP A 97 -6.38 7.13 -4.36
C ASP A 97 -6.08 8.23 -3.33
N ILE A 98 -4.80 8.45 -3.07
CA ILE A 98 -4.30 9.50 -2.18
C ILE A 98 -3.44 10.46 -3.00
N GLU A 99 -3.78 11.74 -2.96
CA GLU A 99 -2.94 12.78 -3.57
C GLU A 99 -1.65 12.95 -2.75
N VAL A 100 -0.57 13.06 -3.45
CA VAL A 100 0.76 13.19 -2.81
C VAL A 100 1.06 14.63 -2.47
#